data_0e51071eecb1f456e566c14679c45ef5
#
_entry.id   0e51071eecb1f456e566c14679c45ef5
#
_cell.length_a   1.000
_cell.length_b   1.000
_cell.length_c   1.000
_cell.angle_alpha   90.00
_cell.angle_beta   90.00
_cell.angle_gamma   90.00
#
_symmetry.space_group_name_H-M   'P 1'
#
loop_
_entity.id
_entity.type
_entity.pdbx_description
1 polymer ?
#
loop_
_entity_poly.entity_id
_entity_poly.type
_entity_poly.pdbx_seq_one_letter_code
_entity_poly.pdbx_strand_id
1 'polypeptide(L)'
;MKTEINLQHDPAGWRNVPASSKPIDRAKVEKLLASEWERFESTTSGSGSHNTQAKKVLPLGVTSSFQHWDPYPISIVSAKGAYVKDVDGRKLLDLSMGFGAMLVGHLHPKVIRAAKKAMKSVGTLFVTPAPIATEAAERFKKRFGLDMIRFTNSGTESTMYAIRTARAVTGKKAIVKVEGGYHGGYDPLQVSVKPALDEIGDAHAPTPQVPFDVEPGEVFTVPYNNLERLQEIFI
;
A
#
# COMPACT_ATOMS: atom_id res chain seq x y z
N MET A 1 5.41 14.49 17.38
CA MET A 1 4.67 15.63 16.78
C MET A 1 3.21 15.19 16.72
N LYS A 2 2.33 15.80 17.52
CA LYS A 2 0.89 15.51 17.49
C LYS A 2 0.34 16.13 16.20
N THR A 3 -0.02 15.30 15.24
CA THR A 3 -0.70 15.77 14.01
C THR A 3 -2.10 16.20 14.40
N GLU A 4 -2.38 17.49 14.42
CA GLU A 4 -3.74 17.99 14.56
C GLU A 4 -4.53 17.56 13.31
N ILE A 5 -5.49 16.66 13.50
CA ILE A 5 -6.42 16.28 12.45
C ILE A 5 -7.42 17.41 12.28
N ASN A 6 -7.26 18.22 11.25
CA ASN A 6 -8.25 19.24 10.89
C ASN A 6 -9.47 18.59 10.26
N LEU A 7 -10.52 18.35 11.04
CA LEU A 7 -11.75 17.70 10.61
C LEU A 7 -12.72 18.66 9.86
N GLN A 8 -12.34 19.92 9.63
CA GLN A 8 -13.23 20.91 9.00
C GLN A 8 -13.08 21.03 7.48
N HIS A 9 -12.06 20.37 6.88
CA HIS A 9 -11.81 20.47 5.46
C HIS A 9 -12.31 19.22 4.74
N ASP A 10 -13.39 19.34 3.96
CA ASP A 10 -13.86 18.36 2.99
C ASP A 10 -13.65 18.95 1.58
N PRO A 11 -12.44 18.82 1.01
CA PRO A 11 -12.09 19.49 -0.25
C PRO A 11 -12.79 18.93 -1.48
N ALA A 12 -13.46 17.79 -1.37
CA ALA A 12 -13.95 17.07 -2.55
C ALA A 12 -15.43 16.75 -2.53
N GLY A 13 -16.21 17.23 -1.54
CA GLY A 13 -17.63 16.83 -1.45
C GLY A 13 -17.82 15.32 -1.31
N TRP A 14 -16.82 14.60 -0.82
CA TRP A 14 -16.79 13.14 -0.73
C TRP A 14 -17.76 12.59 0.31
N ARG A 15 -18.35 13.51 1.08
CA ARG A 15 -19.29 13.18 2.13
C ARG A 15 -20.71 13.55 1.75
N ASN A 16 -21.31 12.79 0.88
CA ASN A 16 -22.76 12.57 0.94
C ASN A 16 -23.13 11.69 2.16
N VAL A 17 -22.31 11.69 3.19
CA VAL A 17 -22.72 11.24 4.51
C VAL A 17 -23.44 12.43 5.13
N PRO A 18 -24.73 12.32 5.49
CA PRO A 18 -25.41 13.38 6.21
C PRO A 18 -24.54 13.78 7.39
N ALA A 19 -24.14 15.04 7.44
CA ALA A 19 -23.36 15.54 8.57
C ALA A 19 -24.11 15.09 9.83
N SER A 20 -23.46 14.30 10.68
CA SER A 20 -24.05 13.96 11.98
C SER A 20 -24.44 15.29 12.60
N SER A 21 -25.72 15.47 12.92
CA SER A 21 -26.25 16.69 13.53
C SER A 21 -25.63 16.98 14.91
N LYS A 22 -24.79 16.07 15.41
CA LYS A 22 -24.10 16.21 16.70
C LYS A 22 -22.62 16.51 16.46
N PRO A 23 -22.11 17.63 16.98
CA PRO A 23 -20.69 17.92 16.93
C PRO A 23 -19.89 16.82 17.65
N ILE A 24 -18.70 16.50 17.12
CA ILE A 24 -17.80 15.53 17.75
C ILE A 24 -17.32 16.14 19.09
N ASP A 25 -17.57 15.43 20.17
CA ASP A 25 -17.04 15.77 21.49
C ASP A 25 -15.56 15.42 21.54
N ARG A 26 -14.72 16.43 21.29
CA ARG A 26 -13.25 16.29 21.26
C ARG A 26 -12.68 15.79 22.58
N ALA A 27 -13.18 16.29 23.71
CA ALA A 27 -12.71 15.87 25.03
C ALA A 27 -12.98 14.38 25.28
N LYS A 28 -14.13 13.89 24.84
CA LYS A 28 -14.47 12.46 24.89
C LYS A 28 -13.55 11.64 23.98
N VAL A 29 -13.26 12.11 22.78
CA VAL A 29 -12.33 11.44 21.85
C VAL A 29 -10.92 11.36 22.44
N GLU A 30 -10.40 12.45 23.00
CA GLU A 30 -9.07 12.48 23.63
C GLU A 30 -8.99 11.50 24.82
N LYS A 31 -10.02 11.48 25.66
CA LYS A 31 -10.09 10.52 26.77
C LYS A 31 -10.11 9.06 26.30
N LEU A 32 -10.90 8.76 25.28
CA LEU A 32 -10.96 7.40 24.70
C LEU A 32 -9.62 7.04 24.07
N LEU A 33 -9.00 7.96 23.35
CA LEU A 33 -7.70 7.73 22.72
C LEU A 33 -6.62 7.44 23.77
N ALA A 34 -6.57 8.21 24.86
CA ALA A 34 -5.63 7.97 25.96
C ALA A 34 -5.82 6.57 26.59
N SER A 35 -7.08 6.16 26.82
CA SER A 35 -7.35 4.83 27.37
C SER A 35 -6.98 3.70 26.42
N GLU A 36 -7.17 3.89 25.09
CA GLU A 36 -6.78 2.90 24.08
C GLU A 36 -5.26 2.81 23.94
N TRP A 37 -4.52 3.92 24.06
CA TRP A 37 -3.06 3.89 24.09
C TRP A 37 -2.53 3.11 25.28
N GLU A 38 -3.03 3.38 26.49
CA GLU A 38 -2.65 2.65 27.70
C GLU A 38 -2.95 1.14 27.56
N ARG A 39 -4.12 0.80 27.00
CA ARG A 39 -4.48 -0.58 26.72
C ARG A 39 -3.55 -1.22 25.70
N PHE A 40 -3.20 -0.50 24.63
CA PHE A 40 -2.29 -0.98 23.60
C PHE A 40 -0.92 -1.30 24.22
N GLU A 41 -0.29 -0.35 24.91
CA GLU A 41 1.03 -0.52 25.51
C GLU A 41 1.07 -1.64 26.56
N SER A 42 0.06 -1.71 27.43
CA SER A 42 -0.02 -2.74 28.46
C SER A 42 -0.20 -4.16 27.90
N THR A 43 -0.84 -4.30 26.73
CA THR A 43 -1.10 -5.60 26.10
C THR A 43 -0.12 -6.00 25.01
N THR A 44 0.86 -5.13 24.67
CA THR A 44 1.83 -5.34 23.57
C THR A 44 3.27 -5.06 23.97
N SER A 45 3.61 -5.24 25.25
CA SER A 45 4.95 -4.97 25.77
C SER A 45 6.06 -5.76 25.08
N GLY A 46 5.77 -6.99 24.64
CA GLY A 46 6.66 -7.82 23.84
C GLY A 46 6.96 -7.22 22.48
N SER A 47 5.94 -6.67 21.81
CA SER A 47 6.11 -5.94 20.55
C SER A 47 6.95 -4.68 20.73
N GLY A 48 6.75 -3.91 21.81
CA GLY A 48 7.57 -2.76 22.17
C GLY A 48 9.03 -3.13 22.39
N SER A 49 9.28 -4.19 23.15
CA SER A 49 10.63 -4.72 23.40
C SER A 49 11.30 -5.18 22.10
N HIS A 50 10.59 -5.88 21.24
CA HIS A 50 11.09 -6.30 19.92
C HIS A 50 11.43 -5.09 19.04
N ASN A 51 10.57 -4.08 18.97
CA ASN A 51 10.83 -2.86 18.20
C ASN A 51 12.09 -2.13 18.69
N THR A 52 12.29 -2.06 20.01
CA THR A 52 13.52 -1.50 20.60
C THR A 52 14.78 -2.24 20.14
N GLN A 53 14.74 -3.56 20.05
CA GLN A 53 15.85 -4.35 19.52
C GLN A 53 15.99 -4.15 17.99
N ALA A 54 14.88 -4.16 17.26
CA ALA A 54 14.88 -3.98 15.80
C ALA A 54 15.47 -2.62 15.37
N LYS A 55 15.21 -1.55 16.13
CA LYS A 55 15.80 -0.22 15.86
C LYS A 55 17.33 -0.17 15.89
N LYS A 56 17.99 -1.17 16.49
CA LYS A 56 19.47 -1.25 16.48
C LYS A 56 20.03 -1.69 15.13
N VAL A 57 19.22 -2.34 14.29
CA VAL A 57 19.66 -2.96 13.03
C VAL A 57 18.78 -2.61 11.82
N LEU A 58 17.61 -2.05 12.05
CA LEU A 58 16.64 -1.66 11.01
C LEU A 58 16.24 -0.19 11.20
N PRO A 59 16.24 0.63 10.16
CA PRO A 59 15.67 1.96 10.21
C PRO A 59 14.23 1.92 10.74
N LEU A 60 13.88 2.76 11.71
CA LEU A 60 12.57 2.81 12.38
C LEU A 60 12.16 1.48 13.06
N GLY A 61 13.05 0.47 13.12
CA GLY A 61 12.76 -0.86 13.64
C GLY A 61 11.89 -1.74 12.74
N VAL A 62 11.81 -1.42 11.45
CA VAL A 62 10.95 -2.13 10.46
C VAL A 62 11.70 -2.40 9.17
N THR A 63 11.25 -3.39 8.40
CA THR A 63 11.87 -3.76 7.11
C THR A 63 11.42 -2.85 5.96
N SER A 64 10.33 -2.10 6.14
CA SER A 64 9.83 -1.12 5.19
C SER A 64 9.07 -0.01 5.91
N SER A 65 9.25 1.24 5.49
CA SER A 65 8.73 2.44 6.18
C SER A 65 7.22 2.41 6.42
N PHE A 66 6.43 1.80 5.52
CA PHE A 66 4.98 1.69 5.70
C PHE A 66 4.56 0.81 6.90
N GLN A 67 5.47 0.01 7.44
CA GLN A 67 5.22 -0.83 8.62
C GLN A 67 5.42 -0.06 9.94
N HIS A 68 5.97 1.15 9.88
CA HIS A 68 6.21 1.97 11.06
C HIS A 68 4.91 2.64 11.53
N TRP A 69 4.60 2.47 12.81
CA TRP A 69 3.48 3.11 13.52
C TRP A 69 3.91 3.50 14.92
N ASP A 70 3.38 4.61 15.42
CA ASP A 70 3.56 5.03 16.80
C ASP A 70 2.60 4.28 17.75
N PRO A 71 3.05 3.94 18.94
CA PRO A 71 4.39 4.08 19.51
C PRO A 71 5.37 3.04 18.96
N TYR A 72 4.87 1.92 18.46
CA TYR A 72 5.58 0.83 17.77
C TYR A 72 4.59 -0.11 17.05
N PRO A 73 5.02 -0.78 15.98
CA PRO A 73 4.19 -1.77 15.30
C PRO A 73 4.06 -3.06 16.12
N ILE A 74 2.93 -3.76 15.96
CA ILE A 74 2.73 -5.10 16.51
C ILE A 74 3.63 -6.09 15.77
N SER A 75 4.39 -6.89 16.52
CA SER A 75 5.30 -7.89 15.96
C SER A 75 4.62 -9.24 15.82
N ILE A 76 4.50 -9.74 14.59
CA ILE A 76 3.81 -10.99 14.26
C ILE A 76 4.80 -12.15 14.22
N VAL A 77 4.48 -13.26 14.86
CA VAL A 77 5.30 -14.49 14.90
C VAL A 77 4.74 -15.64 14.08
N SER A 78 3.44 -15.66 13.81
CA SER A 78 2.83 -16.69 12.96
C SER A 78 1.51 -16.24 12.38
N ALA A 79 1.10 -16.92 11.29
CA ALA A 79 -0.17 -16.64 10.61
C ALA A 79 -0.78 -17.93 10.08
N LYS A 80 -2.13 -18.06 10.11
CA LYS A 80 -2.86 -19.18 9.51
C LYS A 80 -4.30 -18.79 9.18
N GLY A 81 -4.73 -19.07 7.96
CA GLY A 81 -6.06 -18.68 7.48
C GLY A 81 -6.23 -17.16 7.51
N ALA A 82 -7.24 -16.66 8.20
CA ALA A 82 -7.52 -15.23 8.37
C ALA A 82 -6.89 -14.63 9.64
N TYR A 83 -6.05 -15.37 10.35
CA TYR A 83 -5.54 -14.93 11.65
C TYR A 83 -4.02 -14.88 11.70
N VAL A 84 -3.53 -13.90 12.45
CA VAL A 84 -2.13 -13.78 12.84
C VAL A 84 -2.00 -13.91 14.36
N LYS A 85 -0.82 -14.29 14.81
CA LYS A 85 -0.45 -14.33 16.23
C LYS A 85 0.76 -13.44 16.45
N ASP A 86 0.68 -12.54 17.41
CA ASP A 86 1.79 -11.66 17.77
C ASP A 86 2.73 -12.27 18.81
N VAL A 87 3.82 -11.56 19.09
CA VAL A 87 4.83 -11.98 20.11
C VAL A 87 4.25 -11.99 21.52
N ASP A 88 3.19 -11.23 21.76
CA ASP A 88 2.49 -11.12 23.04
C ASP A 88 1.46 -12.26 23.25
N GLY A 89 1.35 -13.17 22.26
CA GLY A 89 0.48 -14.34 22.32
C GLY A 89 -0.97 -14.07 21.84
N ARG A 90 -1.31 -12.85 21.43
CA ARG A 90 -2.67 -12.50 21.01
C ARG A 90 -2.94 -13.04 19.61
N LYS A 91 -4.17 -13.51 19.42
CA LYS A 91 -4.68 -13.93 18.11
C LYS A 91 -5.52 -12.79 17.53
N LEU A 92 -5.10 -12.27 16.38
CA LEU A 92 -5.73 -11.13 15.72
C LEU A 92 -6.29 -11.56 14.37
N LEU A 93 -7.44 -10.99 14.00
CA LEU A 93 -7.99 -11.12 12.66
C LEU A 93 -7.20 -10.20 11.71
N ASP A 94 -6.61 -10.75 10.67
CA ASP A 94 -5.89 -9.99 9.65
C ASP A 94 -6.87 -9.48 8.59
N LEU A 95 -7.26 -8.22 8.70
CA LEU A 95 -8.12 -7.54 7.72
C LEU A 95 -7.32 -6.92 6.57
N SER A 96 -5.99 -6.80 6.70
CA SER A 96 -5.11 -6.27 5.67
C SER A 96 -4.76 -7.32 4.60
N MET A 97 -4.52 -8.57 5.04
CA MET A 97 -4.17 -9.69 4.16
C MET A 97 -3.06 -9.35 3.14
N GLY A 98 -2.06 -8.58 3.59
CA GLY A 98 -0.96 -8.11 2.74
C GLY A 98 -1.43 -7.19 1.62
N PHE A 99 -2.29 -6.21 1.94
CA PHE A 99 -2.96 -5.32 0.98
C PHE A 99 -3.77 -6.09 -0.09
N GLY A 100 -4.42 -7.19 0.32
CA GLY A 100 -5.23 -8.02 -0.55
C GLY A 100 -4.47 -9.09 -1.33
N ALA A 101 -3.15 -9.20 -1.19
CA ALA A 101 -2.37 -10.23 -1.90
C ALA A 101 -2.67 -11.66 -1.40
N MET A 102 -3.07 -11.81 -0.15
CA MET A 102 -3.33 -13.11 0.49
C MET A 102 -4.78 -13.59 0.26
N LEU A 103 -5.23 -13.65 -1.00
CA LEU A 103 -6.62 -13.97 -1.38
C LEU A 103 -7.20 -15.23 -0.75
N VAL A 104 -6.37 -16.24 -0.50
CA VAL A 104 -6.80 -17.54 0.04
C VAL A 104 -6.41 -17.74 1.51
N GLY A 105 -5.91 -16.70 2.15
CA GLY A 105 -5.45 -16.72 3.53
C GLY A 105 -4.03 -17.27 3.72
N HIS A 106 -3.52 -17.05 4.91
CA HIS A 106 -2.18 -17.48 5.29
C HIS A 106 -2.04 -19.01 5.32
N LEU A 107 -0.93 -19.52 4.82
CA LEU A 107 -0.56 -20.94 4.81
C LEU A 107 -1.63 -21.86 4.18
N HIS A 108 -2.28 -21.40 3.09
CA HIS A 108 -3.28 -22.23 2.41
C HIS A 108 -2.68 -23.59 1.98
N PRO A 109 -3.26 -24.74 2.40
CA PRO A 109 -2.59 -26.05 2.27
C PRO A 109 -2.24 -26.44 0.83
N LYS A 110 -3.10 -26.10 -0.14
CA LYS A 110 -2.83 -26.40 -1.56
C LYS A 110 -1.67 -25.57 -2.10
N VAL A 111 -1.57 -24.28 -1.70
CA VAL A 111 -0.48 -23.39 -2.14
C VAL A 111 0.85 -23.85 -1.55
N ILE A 112 0.89 -24.13 -0.25
CA ILE A 112 2.12 -24.63 0.42
C ILE A 112 2.58 -25.95 -0.18
N ARG A 113 1.65 -26.86 -0.45
CA ARG A 113 1.97 -28.15 -1.07
C ARG A 113 2.55 -28.00 -2.48
N ALA A 114 1.96 -27.12 -3.29
CA ALA A 114 2.45 -26.84 -4.64
C ALA A 114 3.85 -26.20 -4.62
N ALA A 115 4.07 -25.21 -3.75
CA ALA A 115 5.38 -24.58 -3.57
C ALA A 115 6.45 -25.58 -3.13
N LYS A 116 6.17 -26.40 -2.11
CA LYS A 116 7.08 -27.46 -1.65
C LYS A 116 7.39 -28.49 -2.74
N LYS A 117 6.38 -28.87 -3.55
CA LYS A 117 6.59 -29.77 -4.68
C LYS A 117 7.52 -29.15 -5.73
N ALA A 118 7.26 -27.91 -6.13
CA ALA A 118 8.08 -27.21 -7.11
C ALA A 118 9.53 -27.05 -6.63
N MET A 119 9.74 -26.63 -5.38
CA MET A 119 11.08 -26.50 -4.81
C MET A 119 11.87 -27.81 -4.81
N LYS A 120 11.20 -28.94 -4.62
CA LYS A 120 11.85 -30.26 -4.65
C LYS A 120 12.14 -30.77 -6.05
N SER A 121 11.27 -30.51 -7.04
CA SER A 121 11.37 -31.08 -8.38
C SER A 121 12.03 -30.16 -9.41
N VAL A 122 11.88 -28.85 -9.26
CA VAL A 122 12.45 -27.85 -10.17
C VAL A 122 13.67 -27.19 -9.58
N GLY A 123 13.71 -27.08 -8.25
CA GLY A 123 14.77 -26.35 -7.53
C GLY A 123 14.54 -24.84 -7.55
N THR A 124 15.60 -24.10 -7.22
CA THR A 124 15.63 -22.63 -7.24
C THR A 124 16.39 -22.17 -8.49
N LEU A 125 15.66 -21.98 -9.58
CA LEU A 125 16.25 -21.54 -10.84
C LEU A 125 16.27 -20.03 -10.94
N PHE A 126 17.45 -19.46 -11.15
CA PHE A 126 17.63 -18.03 -11.37
C PHE A 126 18.12 -17.77 -12.80
N VAL A 127 17.59 -16.68 -13.40
CA VAL A 127 18.00 -16.18 -14.72
C VAL A 127 17.84 -17.19 -15.86
N THR A 128 17.09 -18.27 -15.65
CA THR A 128 16.92 -19.36 -16.60
C THR A 128 15.44 -19.54 -16.96
N PRO A 129 15.10 -19.67 -18.25
CA PRO A 129 13.74 -20.03 -18.64
C PRO A 129 13.35 -21.39 -18.04
N ALA A 130 12.12 -21.50 -17.51
CA ALA A 130 11.61 -22.71 -16.91
C ALA A 130 10.18 -23.00 -17.36
N PRO A 131 9.80 -24.25 -17.71
CA PRO A 131 8.45 -24.62 -18.13
C PRO A 131 7.36 -24.21 -17.15
N ILE A 132 7.64 -24.26 -15.85
CA ILE A 132 6.69 -23.83 -14.80
C ILE A 132 6.27 -22.36 -14.92
N ALA A 133 7.15 -21.49 -15.40
CA ALA A 133 6.82 -20.09 -15.66
C ALA A 133 5.87 -19.94 -16.85
N THR A 134 6.08 -20.73 -17.92
CA THR A 134 5.19 -20.78 -19.08
C THR A 134 3.81 -21.30 -18.70
N GLU A 135 3.72 -22.40 -17.94
CA GLU A 135 2.43 -22.91 -17.44
C GLU A 135 1.68 -21.86 -16.60
N ALA A 136 2.40 -21.14 -15.74
CA ALA A 136 1.80 -20.06 -14.95
C ALA A 136 1.27 -18.94 -15.87
N ALA A 137 2.06 -18.51 -16.86
CA ALA A 137 1.65 -17.49 -17.82
C ALA A 137 0.40 -17.89 -18.60
N GLU A 138 0.32 -19.11 -19.09
CA GLU A 138 -0.86 -19.64 -19.81
C GLU A 138 -2.13 -19.60 -18.94
N ARG A 139 -2.03 -20.00 -17.66
CA ARG A 139 -3.14 -19.93 -16.72
C ARG A 139 -3.62 -18.49 -16.47
N PHE A 140 -2.68 -17.56 -16.30
CA PHE A 140 -3.00 -16.15 -16.16
C PHE A 140 -3.64 -15.57 -17.43
N LYS A 141 -3.09 -15.85 -18.61
CA LYS A 141 -3.67 -15.46 -19.90
C LYS A 141 -5.13 -15.92 -20.01
N LYS A 142 -5.38 -17.19 -19.75
CA LYS A 142 -6.74 -17.76 -19.79
C LYS A 142 -7.67 -17.11 -18.78
N ARG A 143 -7.18 -16.80 -17.57
CA ARG A 143 -8.00 -16.24 -16.49
C ARG A 143 -8.38 -14.77 -16.73
N PHE A 144 -7.48 -13.99 -17.30
CA PHE A 144 -7.61 -12.53 -17.42
C PHE A 144 -7.78 -12.03 -18.86
N GLY A 145 -7.82 -12.91 -19.85
CA GLY A 145 -7.99 -12.54 -21.26
C GLY A 145 -6.79 -11.76 -21.82
N LEU A 146 -5.57 -12.12 -21.42
CA LEU A 146 -4.36 -11.43 -21.82
C LEU A 146 -3.65 -12.12 -22.98
N ASP A 147 -3.00 -11.37 -23.86
CA ASP A 147 -2.21 -11.93 -24.95
C ASP A 147 -0.83 -12.41 -24.48
N MET A 148 -0.17 -11.61 -23.66
CA MET A 148 1.16 -11.90 -23.12
C MET A 148 1.30 -11.43 -21.67
N ILE A 149 2.24 -12.03 -20.95
CA ILE A 149 2.53 -11.69 -19.54
C ILE A 149 4.03 -11.57 -19.33
N ARG A 150 4.41 -10.57 -18.57
CA ARG A 150 5.75 -10.44 -17.99
C ARG A 150 5.67 -10.52 -16.48
N PHE A 151 6.42 -11.44 -15.89
CA PHE A 151 6.56 -11.52 -14.43
C PHE A 151 7.61 -10.54 -13.93
N THR A 152 7.38 -9.98 -12.77
CA THR A 152 8.28 -9.07 -12.05
C THR A 152 8.31 -9.46 -10.58
N ASN A 153 9.28 -8.92 -9.81
CA ASN A 153 9.42 -9.25 -8.40
C ASN A 153 8.53 -8.38 -7.48
N SER A 154 8.04 -7.24 -7.98
CA SER A 154 7.24 -6.31 -7.19
C SER A 154 6.27 -5.51 -8.06
N GLY A 155 5.26 -4.92 -7.42
CA GLY A 155 4.37 -3.95 -8.08
C GLY A 155 5.12 -2.72 -8.60
N THR A 156 6.15 -2.27 -7.90
CA THR A 156 7.03 -1.18 -8.34
C THR A 156 7.69 -1.49 -9.67
N GLU A 157 8.28 -2.68 -9.81
CA GLU A 157 8.86 -3.10 -11.08
C GLU A 157 7.81 -3.20 -12.19
N SER A 158 6.63 -3.73 -11.88
CA SER A 158 5.54 -3.85 -12.84
C SER A 158 5.11 -2.50 -13.39
N THR A 159 4.85 -1.53 -12.53
CA THR A 159 4.45 -0.17 -12.93
C THR A 159 5.55 0.57 -13.65
N MET A 160 6.80 0.45 -13.19
CA MET A 160 7.97 1.02 -13.88
C MET A 160 8.11 0.47 -15.30
N TYR A 161 8.03 -0.85 -15.49
CA TYR A 161 8.11 -1.43 -16.83
C TYR A 161 6.92 -1.06 -17.70
N ALA A 162 5.71 -0.99 -17.15
CA ALA A 162 4.52 -0.56 -17.88
C ALA A 162 4.69 0.88 -18.42
N ILE A 163 5.12 1.82 -17.57
CA ILE A 163 5.36 3.21 -17.98
C ILE A 163 6.48 3.30 -19.02
N ARG A 164 7.60 2.61 -18.81
CA ARG A 164 8.71 2.61 -19.77
C ARG A 164 8.27 2.07 -21.12
N THR A 165 7.48 0.99 -21.15
CA THR A 165 6.95 0.42 -22.40
C THR A 165 5.98 1.38 -23.05
N ALA A 166 5.05 1.98 -22.31
CA ALA A 166 4.11 2.95 -22.84
C ALA A 166 4.83 4.16 -23.47
N ARG A 167 5.82 4.71 -22.78
CA ARG A 167 6.64 5.81 -23.30
C ARG A 167 7.43 5.43 -24.55
N ALA A 168 7.99 4.23 -24.60
CA ALA A 168 8.73 3.75 -25.75
C ALA A 168 7.84 3.55 -26.99
N VAL A 169 6.62 3.06 -26.80
CA VAL A 169 5.68 2.81 -27.89
C VAL A 169 5.02 4.09 -28.38
N THR A 170 4.68 5.00 -27.47
CA THR A 170 3.92 6.22 -27.82
C THR A 170 4.80 7.44 -28.13
N GLY A 171 6.05 7.44 -27.71
CA GLY A 171 6.92 8.62 -27.73
C GLY A 171 6.50 9.72 -26.74
N LYS A 172 5.43 9.51 -25.97
CA LYS A 172 4.91 10.47 -24.99
C LYS A 172 5.57 10.29 -23.65
N LYS A 173 5.80 11.39 -22.91
CA LYS A 173 6.46 11.38 -21.59
C LYS A 173 5.46 11.47 -20.44
N ALA A 174 4.37 12.21 -20.65
CA ALA A 174 3.38 12.48 -19.62
C ALA A 174 2.67 11.21 -19.12
N ILE A 175 2.40 11.19 -17.82
CA ILE A 175 1.56 10.18 -17.18
C ILE A 175 0.47 10.85 -16.35
N VAL A 176 -0.65 10.18 -16.21
CA VAL A 176 -1.74 10.60 -15.33
C VAL A 176 -1.87 9.59 -14.21
N LYS A 177 -2.01 10.06 -12.98
CA LYS A 177 -2.24 9.21 -11.81
C LYS A 177 -3.34 9.79 -10.92
N VAL A 178 -3.91 8.94 -10.09
CA VAL A 178 -4.88 9.36 -9.09
C VAL A 178 -4.17 10.08 -7.93
N GLU A 179 -4.73 11.22 -7.52
CA GLU A 179 -4.29 11.97 -6.33
C GLU A 179 -4.34 11.08 -5.09
N GLY A 180 -3.29 11.10 -4.27
CA GLY A 180 -3.15 10.24 -3.11
C GLY A 180 -2.88 8.75 -3.41
N GLY A 181 -2.88 8.34 -4.68
CA GLY A 181 -2.69 6.95 -5.08
C GLY A 181 -1.23 6.48 -4.95
N TYR A 182 -1.01 5.32 -4.32
CA TYR A 182 0.29 4.66 -4.29
C TYR A 182 0.40 3.64 -5.43
N HIS A 183 1.44 3.77 -6.25
CA HIS A 183 1.67 2.91 -7.41
C HIS A 183 3.09 2.32 -7.47
N GLY A 184 3.75 2.23 -6.33
CA GLY A 184 5.13 1.74 -6.20
C GLY A 184 6.15 2.86 -5.98
N GLY A 185 7.40 2.47 -5.69
CA GLY A 185 8.51 3.38 -5.36
C GLY A 185 9.28 3.92 -6.56
N TYR A 186 8.72 3.92 -7.76
CA TYR A 186 9.31 4.55 -8.94
C TYR A 186 9.07 6.06 -8.91
N ASP A 187 10.11 6.87 -9.11
CA ASP A 187 10.11 8.32 -8.84
C ASP A 187 8.90 9.08 -9.39
N PRO A 188 8.51 8.98 -10.66
CA PRO A 188 7.32 9.67 -11.16
C PRO A 188 6.03 9.27 -10.44
N LEU A 189 5.99 8.10 -9.83
CA LEU A 189 4.83 7.60 -9.10
C LEU A 189 4.81 8.03 -7.63
N GLN A 190 5.88 8.67 -7.13
CA GLN A 190 5.92 9.26 -5.78
C GLN A 190 5.19 10.61 -5.71
N VAL A 191 4.90 11.21 -6.85
CA VAL A 191 4.13 12.47 -6.91
C VAL A 191 2.77 12.27 -6.27
N SER A 192 2.39 13.13 -5.34
CA SER A 192 1.08 13.14 -4.64
C SER A 192 0.67 11.78 -4.03
N VAL A 193 1.58 11.06 -3.39
CA VAL A 193 1.26 9.80 -2.69
C VAL A 193 0.61 10.07 -1.34
N LYS A 194 1.09 11.08 -0.62
CA LYS A 194 0.53 11.55 0.67
C LYS A 194 0.52 13.07 0.67
N PRO A 195 -0.31 13.70 -0.18
CA PRO A 195 -0.32 15.16 -0.28
C PRO A 195 -0.83 15.77 1.02
N ALA A 196 -0.24 16.90 1.40
CA ALA A 196 -0.78 17.73 2.47
C ALA A 196 -2.09 18.36 2.00
N LEU A 197 -3.16 18.21 2.76
CA LEU A 197 -4.51 18.62 2.35
C LEU A 197 -4.64 20.13 2.09
N ASP A 198 -3.88 20.93 2.81
CA ASP A 198 -3.81 22.39 2.68
C ASP A 198 -2.98 22.86 1.48
N GLU A 199 -2.18 21.96 0.89
CA GLU A 199 -1.33 22.24 -0.27
C GLU A 199 -1.89 21.70 -1.60
N ILE A 200 -2.94 20.88 -1.56
CA ILE A 200 -3.55 20.30 -2.77
C ILE A 200 -4.12 21.38 -3.69
N GLY A 201 -4.57 22.52 -3.14
CA GLY A 201 -5.20 23.59 -3.88
C GLY A 201 -6.65 23.28 -4.28
N ASP A 202 -6.99 23.46 -5.56
CA ASP A 202 -8.34 23.18 -6.07
C ASP A 202 -8.60 21.66 -6.04
N ALA A 203 -9.66 21.24 -5.38
CA ALA A 203 -10.04 19.82 -5.27
C ALA A 203 -10.43 19.20 -6.62
N HIS A 204 -10.90 20.01 -7.59
CA HIS A 204 -11.19 19.54 -8.95
C HIS A 204 -9.91 19.40 -9.79
N ALA A 205 -8.95 20.29 -9.59
CA ALA A 205 -7.69 20.33 -10.31
C ALA A 205 -6.51 20.45 -9.32
N PRO A 206 -6.22 19.38 -8.57
CA PRO A 206 -5.22 19.42 -7.52
C PRO A 206 -3.82 19.75 -8.08
N THR A 207 -3.07 20.51 -7.31
CA THR A 207 -1.66 20.77 -7.57
C THR A 207 -0.83 19.56 -7.19
N PRO A 208 -0.06 18.95 -8.12
CA PRO A 208 0.78 17.80 -7.79
C PRO A 208 1.81 18.13 -6.70
N GLN A 209 1.83 17.32 -5.66
CA GLN A 209 2.82 17.41 -4.58
C GLN A 209 4.04 16.57 -4.95
N VAL A 210 5.12 17.23 -5.35
CA VAL A 210 6.37 16.58 -5.77
C VAL A 210 7.31 16.48 -4.59
N PRO A 211 7.69 15.26 -4.14
CA PRO A 211 8.70 15.09 -3.10
C PRO A 211 10.02 15.79 -3.50
N PHE A 212 10.74 16.32 -2.53
CA PHE A 212 11.98 17.08 -2.76
C PHE A 212 13.12 16.26 -3.40
N ASP A 213 13.05 14.94 -3.28
CA ASP A 213 13.98 13.96 -3.85
C ASP A 213 13.55 13.42 -5.22
N VAL A 214 12.44 13.95 -5.77
CA VAL A 214 11.92 13.57 -7.09
C VAL A 214 11.95 14.78 -8.02
N GLU A 215 12.61 14.64 -9.16
CA GLU A 215 12.58 15.68 -10.19
C GLU A 215 11.15 15.90 -10.71
N PRO A 216 10.67 17.15 -10.77
CA PRO A 216 9.37 17.47 -11.33
C PRO A 216 9.29 16.96 -12.76
N GLY A 217 8.39 16.04 -13.02
CA GLY A 217 8.18 15.44 -14.33
C GLY A 217 6.81 15.80 -14.91
N GLU A 218 6.51 15.23 -16.04
CA GLU A 218 5.22 15.37 -16.70
C GLU A 218 4.20 14.42 -16.07
N VAL A 219 3.87 14.66 -14.77
CA VAL A 219 2.93 13.87 -14.00
C VAL A 219 1.71 14.73 -13.68
N PHE A 220 0.57 14.34 -14.20
CA PHE A 220 -0.71 14.96 -13.90
C PHE A 220 -1.46 14.15 -12.85
N THR A 221 -2.07 14.83 -11.89
CA THR A 221 -2.91 14.20 -10.89
C THR A 221 -4.38 14.46 -11.17
N VAL A 222 -5.21 13.47 -10.88
CA VAL A 222 -6.65 13.54 -11.02
C VAL A 222 -7.31 13.05 -9.75
N PRO A 223 -8.30 13.75 -9.20
CA PRO A 223 -9.05 13.28 -8.05
C PRO A 223 -9.74 11.96 -8.36
N TYR A 224 -9.89 11.11 -7.34
CA TYR A 224 -10.57 9.83 -7.49
C TYR A 224 -12.02 10.04 -7.99
N ASN A 225 -12.45 9.27 -9.00
CA ASN A 225 -13.77 9.37 -9.64
C ASN A 225 -14.11 10.73 -10.29
N ASN A 226 -13.15 11.59 -10.57
CA ASN A 226 -13.36 12.85 -11.29
C ASN A 226 -13.11 12.66 -12.80
N LEU A 227 -14.16 12.26 -13.53
CA LEU A 227 -14.09 12.04 -14.98
C LEU A 227 -13.96 13.34 -15.77
N GLU A 228 -14.51 14.45 -15.29
CA GLU A 228 -14.41 15.77 -15.95
C GLU A 228 -12.94 16.19 -15.96
N ARG A 229 -12.28 16.16 -14.82
CA ARG A 229 -10.84 16.48 -14.73
C ARG A 229 -9.99 15.54 -15.58
N LEU A 230 -10.32 14.25 -15.62
CA LEU A 230 -9.60 13.31 -16.47
C LEU A 230 -9.73 13.70 -17.97
N GLN A 231 -10.93 14.06 -18.41
CA GLN A 231 -11.16 14.50 -19.78
C GLN A 231 -10.38 15.77 -20.11
N GLU A 232 -10.36 16.79 -19.24
CA GLU A 232 -9.60 18.02 -19.42
C GLU A 232 -8.09 17.79 -19.65
N ILE A 233 -7.51 16.79 -18.98
CA ILE A 233 -6.08 16.46 -19.13
C ILE A 233 -5.77 15.87 -20.51
N PHE A 234 -6.75 15.24 -21.18
CA PHE A 234 -6.55 14.59 -22.49
C PHE A 234 -6.97 15.44 -23.70
N ILE A 235 -7.49 16.64 -23.49
CA ILE A 235 -7.80 17.60 -24.55
C ILE A 235 -6.62 18.54 -24.78
#